data_4c0463808dd0efdcfc278988a8badb0d
#
_entry.id   4c0463808dd0efdcfc278988a8badb0d
#
_cell.length_a   1.000
_cell.length_b   1.000
_cell.length_c   1.000
_cell.angle_alpha   90.00
_cell.angle_beta   90.00
_cell.angle_gamma   90.00
#
_symmetry.space_group_name_H-M   'P 1'
#
loop_
_entity.id
_entity.type
_entity.pdbx_description
1 polymer ?
#
loop_
_entity_poly.entity_id
_entity_poly.type
_entity_poly.pdbx_seq_one_letter_code
_entity_poly.pdbx_strand_id
1 'polypeptide(L)'
;MRLLREGALTVHGRLTDASNAALYCSVTLGGPDGPDGPTAQAVYKPVAGERPLWDFPDGTLAGREVAAYEVAAATGWASIPPTVLRDGPHGPGMVQLWVEPDPDADPLLALQDPRGPEDGWLPIVRAEVGGGRTALLVHPDDERLRRLAVLDAVLNNADRKGGHLIAAADGRIYGIDHGVTFNTEGKLRTLLWGWADQPLPKEALEVLGGLAEQLDGALGERLAPHLTAAELTATRARVAELLRTGRHPLPSQDWPSIPWPPI
;
A
#
# COMPACT_ATOMS: atom_id res chain seq x y z
N MET A 1 16.61 -2.80 -6.72
CA MET A 1 17.02 -2.35 -5.36
C MET A 1 18.32 -1.55 -5.36
N ARG A 2 19.46 -2.06 -5.91
CA ARG A 2 20.72 -1.30 -5.90
C ARG A 2 20.59 0.08 -6.55
N LEU A 3 19.92 0.19 -7.71
CA LEU A 3 19.66 1.45 -8.39
C LEU A 3 18.98 2.48 -7.46
N LEU A 4 17.90 2.10 -6.78
CA LEU A 4 17.18 3.00 -5.87
C LEU A 4 18.01 3.43 -4.66
N ARG A 5 18.88 2.55 -4.15
CA ARG A 5 19.71 2.82 -2.96
C ARG A 5 20.93 3.70 -3.27
N GLU A 6 21.62 3.45 -4.39
CA GLU A 6 22.95 4.00 -4.67
C GLU A 6 22.97 5.00 -5.83
N GLY A 7 21.95 4.98 -6.70
CA GLY A 7 21.88 5.85 -7.88
C GLY A 7 21.77 7.34 -7.52
N ALA A 8 22.32 8.19 -8.36
CA ALA A 8 22.14 9.63 -8.25
C ALA A 8 20.66 10.01 -8.46
N LEU A 9 20.07 10.73 -7.51
CA LEU A 9 18.67 11.15 -7.54
C LEU A 9 18.57 12.57 -8.09
N THR A 10 17.81 12.73 -9.18
CA THR A 10 17.53 14.02 -9.81
C THR A 10 16.04 14.31 -9.73
N VAL A 11 15.66 15.42 -9.06
CA VAL A 11 14.26 15.87 -8.95
C VAL A 11 13.85 16.61 -10.22
N HIS A 12 12.70 16.25 -10.79
CA HIS A 12 12.11 16.86 -11.97
C HIS A 12 10.93 17.78 -11.65
N GLY A 13 10.20 17.49 -10.57
CA GLY A 13 9.04 18.29 -10.17
C GLY A 13 8.34 17.76 -8.93
N ARG A 14 7.32 18.48 -8.49
CA ARG A 14 6.45 18.08 -7.38
C ARG A 14 5.15 17.49 -7.95
N LEU A 15 4.70 16.38 -7.36
CA LEU A 15 3.38 15.83 -7.61
C LEU A 15 2.34 16.67 -6.84
N THR A 16 1.35 17.22 -7.56
CA THR A 16 0.40 18.20 -7.02
C THR A 16 -0.70 17.58 -6.18
N ASP A 17 -1.07 16.34 -6.47
CA ASP A 17 -2.22 15.67 -5.85
C ASP A 17 -1.88 14.92 -4.56
N ALA A 18 -0.61 15.02 -4.11
CA ALA A 18 -0.15 14.39 -2.88
C ALA A 18 -0.36 15.29 -1.65
N SER A 19 -0.88 14.73 -0.55
CA SER A 19 -1.08 15.43 0.73
C SER A 19 0.22 15.88 1.39
N ASN A 20 1.32 15.14 1.18
CA ASN A 20 2.67 15.42 1.64
C ASN A 20 3.57 15.81 0.45
N ALA A 21 4.78 16.27 0.72
CA ALA A 21 5.73 16.56 -0.33
C ALA A 21 6.15 15.28 -1.05
N ALA A 22 5.63 15.06 -2.25
CA ALA A 22 6.00 13.97 -3.14
C ALA A 22 6.67 14.55 -4.40
N LEU A 23 7.87 14.09 -4.71
CA LEU A 23 8.70 14.59 -5.79
C LEU A 23 8.90 13.52 -6.86
N TYR A 24 8.61 13.86 -8.11
CA TYR A 24 8.92 13.03 -9.27
C TYR A 24 10.40 13.15 -9.60
N CYS A 25 11.08 12.02 -9.72
CA CYS A 25 12.52 11.95 -9.81
C CYS A 25 12.95 10.91 -10.83
N SER A 26 14.20 11.03 -11.31
CA SER A 26 14.95 9.91 -11.88
C SER A 26 16.07 9.48 -10.93
N VAL A 27 16.40 8.21 -10.97
CA VAL A 27 17.53 7.62 -10.26
C VAL A 27 18.44 6.95 -11.27
N THR A 28 19.70 7.38 -11.36
CA THR A 28 20.69 6.89 -12.33
C THR A 28 21.88 6.29 -11.59
N LEU A 29 22.20 5.03 -11.88
CA LEU A 29 23.39 4.37 -11.33
C LEU A 29 24.57 4.65 -12.26
N GLY A 30 25.54 5.44 -11.80
CA GLY A 30 26.77 5.71 -12.55
C GLY A 30 27.54 4.40 -12.82
N GLY A 31 28.05 4.25 -14.06
CA GLY A 31 28.95 3.17 -14.43
C GLY A 31 30.42 3.57 -14.26
N PRO A 32 31.37 2.63 -14.44
CA PRO A 32 32.80 2.91 -14.41
C PRO A 32 33.26 3.94 -15.48
N ASP A 33 32.46 4.10 -16.55
CA ASP A 33 32.75 4.97 -17.68
C ASP A 33 31.95 6.29 -17.70
N GLY A 34 31.18 6.62 -16.61
CA GLY A 34 30.43 7.89 -16.51
C GLY A 34 28.98 7.75 -16.02
N PRO A 35 28.18 8.83 -16.16
CA PRO A 35 26.80 8.89 -15.66
C PRO A 35 25.78 8.10 -16.50
N ASP A 36 26.16 7.46 -17.60
CA ASP A 36 25.27 6.81 -18.56
C ASP A 36 24.87 5.38 -18.16
N GLY A 37 24.64 5.16 -16.88
CA GLY A 37 24.19 3.86 -16.36
C GLY A 37 22.64 3.69 -16.42
N PRO A 38 22.15 2.54 -15.93
CA PRO A 38 20.71 2.29 -15.89
C PRO A 38 19.98 3.36 -15.09
N THR A 39 18.88 3.85 -15.65
CA THR A 39 18.02 4.90 -15.06
C THR A 39 16.63 4.36 -14.87
N ALA A 40 15.96 4.76 -13.77
CA ALA A 40 14.55 4.51 -13.53
C ALA A 40 13.87 5.78 -12.98
N GLN A 41 12.58 5.91 -13.26
CA GLN A 41 11.74 6.92 -12.65
C GLN A 41 11.37 6.49 -11.23
N ALA A 42 11.21 7.45 -10.33
CA ALA A 42 10.89 7.20 -8.93
C ALA A 42 10.09 8.35 -8.30
N VAL A 43 9.44 8.05 -7.19
CA VAL A 43 8.89 9.07 -6.29
C VAL A 43 9.80 9.18 -5.07
N TYR A 44 10.17 10.40 -4.71
CA TYR A 44 10.88 10.70 -3.47
C TYR A 44 9.97 11.50 -2.54
N LYS A 45 9.76 10.97 -1.33
CA LYS A 45 9.01 11.64 -0.26
C LYS A 45 9.98 11.91 0.90
N PRO A 46 10.51 13.13 1.05
CA PRO A 46 11.40 13.50 2.15
C PRO A 46 10.66 13.54 3.48
N VAL A 47 11.28 13.04 4.55
CA VAL A 47 10.74 13.12 5.93
C VAL A 47 10.44 14.56 6.33
N ALA A 48 11.29 15.51 5.95
CA ALA A 48 11.08 16.93 6.20
C ALA A 48 9.81 17.53 5.55
N GLY A 49 9.20 16.81 4.60
CA GLY A 49 7.96 17.20 3.93
C GLY A 49 6.71 16.54 4.50
N GLU A 50 6.83 15.72 5.54
CA GLU A 50 5.71 15.06 6.19
C GLU A 50 4.91 16.03 7.05
N ARG A 51 3.59 15.89 7.03
CA ARG A 51 2.70 16.58 7.95
C ARG A 51 2.45 15.68 9.16
N PRO A 52 2.70 16.15 10.39
CA PRO A 52 2.43 15.36 11.59
C PRO A 52 0.97 14.93 11.65
N LEU A 53 0.75 13.65 11.95
CA LEU A 53 -0.57 13.08 12.17
C LEU A 53 -0.72 12.74 13.66
N TRP A 54 -1.80 13.23 14.29
CA TRP A 54 -2.02 13.06 15.74
C TRP A 54 -2.14 11.59 16.14
N ASP A 55 -2.57 10.73 15.23
CA ASP A 55 -2.79 9.30 15.45
C ASP A 55 -1.64 8.42 14.94
N PHE A 56 -0.57 9.02 14.41
CA PHE A 56 0.72 8.39 14.06
C PHE A 56 1.88 9.18 14.67
N PRO A 57 1.97 9.24 16.03
CA PRO A 57 2.94 10.11 16.71
C PRO A 57 4.38 9.60 16.62
N ASP A 58 4.56 8.31 16.34
CA ASP A 58 5.87 7.65 16.36
C ASP A 58 6.40 7.41 14.95
N GLY A 59 7.73 7.41 14.81
CA GLY A 59 8.41 7.12 13.55
C GLY A 59 8.17 8.18 12.46
N THR A 60 8.23 7.75 11.21
CA THR A 60 8.00 8.58 10.02
C THR A 60 7.06 7.89 9.05
N LEU A 61 6.33 8.67 8.24
CA LEU A 61 5.49 8.10 7.17
C LEU A 61 6.38 7.42 6.12
N ALA A 62 7.54 7.99 5.82
CA ALA A 62 8.54 7.40 4.93
C ALA A 62 9.03 6.02 5.43
N GLY A 63 9.27 5.88 6.73
CA GLY A 63 9.63 4.60 7.34
C GLY A 63 8.53 3.55 7.19
N ARG A 64 7.26 3.94 7.37
CA ARG A 64 6.10 3.05 7.19
C ARG A 64 5.93 2.58 5.74
N GLU A 65 6.19 3.43 4.77
CA GLU A 65 6.22 3.07 3.34
C GLU A 65 7.27 1.98 3.06
N VAL A 66 8.47 2.12 3.65
CA VAL A 66 9.53 1.12 3.52
C VAL A 66 9.16 -0.18 4.23
N ALA A 67 8.61 -0.09 5.45
CA ALA A 67 8.15 -1.25 6.20
C ALA A 67 7.05 -2.01 5.44
N ALA A 68 6.10 -1.31 4.83
CA ALA A 68 5.05 -1.91 4.01
C ALA A 68 5.62 -2.67 2.81
N TYR A 69 6.62 -2.09 2.13
CA TYR A 69 7.33 -2.78 1.05
C TYR A 69 8.07 -4.04 1.55
N GLU A 70 8.77 -3.97 2.68
CA GLU A 70 9.48 -5.14 3.24
C GLU A 70 8.51 -6.28 3.59
N VAL A 71 7.34 -5.97 4.15
CA VAL A 71 6.28 -6.95 4.40
C VAL A 71 5.75 -7.52 3.09
N ALA A 72 5.42 -6.68 2.10
CA ALA A 72 4.93 -7.14 0.79
C ALA A 72 5.97 -8.00 0.06
N ALA A 73 7.25 -7.64 0.11
CA ALA A 73 8.33 -8.43 -0.47
C ALA A 73 8.45 -9.81 0.19
N ALA A 74 8.24 -9.90 1.51
CA ALA A 74 8.25 -11.16 2.25
C ALA A 74 7.10 -12.11 1.87
N THR A 75 5.96 -11.58 1.40
CA THR A 75 4.85 -12.41 0.88
C THR A 75 5.12 -13.00 -0.49
N GLY A 76 6.06 -12.46 -1.26
CA GLY A 76 6.30 -12.83 -2.65
C GLY A 76 5.25 -12.34 -3.66
N TRP A 77 4.22 -11.61 -3.23
CA TRP A 77 3.13 -11.15 -4.12
C TRP A 77 3.51 -9.97 -5.01
N ALA A 78 4.63 -9.28 -4.72
CA ALA A 78 5.11 -8.12 -5.47
C ALA A 78 4.04 -7.02 -5.66
N SER A 79 3.19 -6.82 -4.65
CA SER A 79 2.02 -5.91 -4.69
C SER A 79 2.37 -4.47 -4.33
N ILE A 80 3.58 -4.17 -3.88
CA ILE A 80 4.08 -2.81 -3.60
C ILE A 80 5.35 -2.59 -4.44
N PRO A 81 5.49 -1.43 -5.11
CA PRO A 81 6.70 -1.15 -5.87
C PRO A 81 7.94 -1.12 -4.97
N PRO A 82 9.13 -1.51 -5.48
CA PRO A 82 10.38 -1.41 -4.74
C PRO A 82 10.56 -0.05 -4.06
N THR A 83 10.74 -0.06 -2.74
CA THR A 83 10.81 1.14 -1.90
C THR A 83 12.02 1.04 -0.97
N VAL A 84 12.76 2.13 -0.82
CA VAL A 84 13.92 2.23 0.07
C VAL A 84 13.89 3.52 0.88
N LEU A 85 14.50 3.52 2.07
CA LEU A 85 14.84 4.73 2.80
C LEU A 85 16.28 5.12 2.44
N ARG A 86 16.49 6.38 2.11
CA ARG A 86 17.84 6.93 1.81
C ARG A 86 17.87 8.44 1.92
N ASP A 87 19.08 9.00 1.95
CA ASP A 87 19.28 10.43 1.79
C ASP A 87 19.03 10.87 0.34
N GLY A 88 18.42 12.03 0.21
CA GLY A 88 18.13 12.69 -1.04
C GLY A 88 18.39 14.21 -0.96
N PRO A 89 18.07 14.99 -2.01
CA PRO A 89 18.32 16.44 -2.06
C PRO A 89 17.65 17.25 -0.93
N HIS A 90 16.59 16.70 -0.32
CA HIS A 90 15.85 17.33 0.79
C HIS A 90 15.98 16.52 2.10
N GLY A 91 17.10 15.81 2.31
CA GLY A 91 17.37 14.99 3.48
C GLY A 91 16.89 13.55 3.35
N PRO A 92 16.80 12.80 4.47
CA PRO A 92 16.33 11.43 4.46
C PRO A 92 14.86 11.35 4.01
N GLY A 93 14.54 10.30 3.26
CA GLY A 93 13.18 10.07 2.79
C GLY A 93 13.04 8.72 2.09
N MET A 94 11.80 8.34 1.79
CA MET A 94 11.54 7.15 1.00
C MET A 94 11.70 7.44 -0.49
N VAL A 95 12.27 6.49 -1.22
CA VAL A 95 12.33 6.47 -2.69
C VAL A 95 11.67 5.19 -3.18
N GLN A 96 10.58 5.35 -3.93
CA GLN A 96 9.79 4.25 -4.49
C GLN A 96 9.91 4.26 -6.01
N LEU A 97 10.09 3.09 -6.61
CA LEU A 97 10.06 2.93 -8.06
C LEU A 97 8.72 3.44 -8.61
N TRP A 98 8.79 4.29 -9.62
CA TRP A 98 7.61 4.72 -10.38
C TRP A 98 7.01 3.54 -11.15
N VAL A 99 5.72 3.37 -11.07
CA VAL A 99 4.96 2.41 -11.86
C VAL A 99 4.09 3.17 -12.84
N GLU A 100 4.29 2.90 -14.13
CA GLU A 100 3.44 3.46 -15.19
C GLU A 100 2.10 2.71 -15.21
N PRO A 101 0.95 3.39 -15.08
CA PRO A 101 -0.33 2.76 -15.29
C PRO A 101 -0.47 2.23 -16.72
N ASP A 102 -1.11 1.08 -16.88
CA ASP A 102 -1.52 0.59 -18.17
C ASP A 102 -2.77 1.36 -18.64
N PRO A 103 -2.70 2.15 -19.72
CA PRO A 103 -3.84 2.91 -20.21
C PRO A 103 -4.99 2.04 -20.74
N ASP A 104 -4.69 0.79 -21.11
CA ASP A 104 -5.65 -0.17 -21.66
C ASP A 104 -6.19 -1.14 -20.58
N ALA A 105 -5.77 -1.00 -19.33
CA ALA A 105 -6.23 -1.86 -18.23
C ALA A 105 -7.71 -1.63 -17.91
N ASP A 106 -8.40 -2.72 -17.57
CA ASP A 106 -9.75 -2.64 -17.03
C ASP A 106 -9.79 -1.84 -15.71
N PRO A 107 -10.88 -1.09 -15.47
CA PRO A 107 -11.00 -0.29 -14.25
C PRO A 107 -11.02 -1.18 -13.00
N LEU A 108 -10.26 -0.77 -11.98
CA LEU A 108 -10.19 -1.44 -10.67
C LEU A 108 -11.34 -1.03 -9.73
N LEU A 109 -12.08 0.02 -10.07
CA LEU A 109 -13.26 0.51 -9.36
C LEU A 109 -14.30 0.98 -10.38
N ALA A 110 -15.58 0.79 -10.07
CA ALA A 110 -16.68 1.29 -10.88
C ALA A 110 -17.86 1.72 -10.01
N LEU A 111 -18.69 2.61 -10.56
CA LEU A 111 -20.00 2.93 -10.02
C LEU A 111 -21.06 2.18 -10.85
N GLN A 112 -21.86 1.37 -10.16
CA GLN A 112 -22.88 0.52 -10.79
C GLN A 112 -24.26 0.78 -10.20
N ASP A 113 -25.28 0.05 -10.70
CA ASP A 113 -26.66 0.15 -10.23
C ASP A 113 -26.75 -0.11 -8.71
N PRO A 114 -27.43 0.74 -7.95
CA PRO A 114 -27.55 0.56 -6.49
C PRO A 114 -28.30 -0.71 -6.08
N ARG A 115 -29.00 -1.37 -7.01
CA ARG A 115 -29.75 -2.62 -6.73
C ARG A 115 -28.83 -3.84 -6.57
N GLY A 116 -27.67 -3.85 -7.21
CA GLY A 116 -26.69 -4.92 -7.11
C GLY A 116 -25.55 -4.77 -8.11
N PRO A 117 -24.39 -5.43 -7.85
CA PRO A 117 -23.26 -5.41 -8.77
C PRO A 117 -23.53 -6.30 -9.98
N GLU A 118 -22.84 -6.01 -11.08
CA GLU A 118 -22.75 -6.88 -12.23
C GLU A 118 -21.92 -8.14 -11.92
N ASP A 119 -22.07 -9.19 -12.75
CA ASP A 119 -21.30 -10.42 -12.59
C ASP A 119 -19.79 -10.14 -12.62
N GLY A 120 -19.05 -10.75 -11.71
CA GLY A 120 -17.61 -10.56 -11.55
C GLY A 120 -17.20 -9.31 -10.76
N TRP A 121 -18.18 -8.56 -10.21
CA TRP A 121 -17.93 -7.39 -9.37
C TRP A 121 -18.43 -7.60 -7.95
N LEU A 122 -17.71 -7.04 -6.97
CA LEU A 122 -18.04 -7.14 -5.55
C LEU A 122 -18.40 -5.76 -4.99
N PRO A 123 -19.46 -5.68 -4.15
CA PRO A 123 -19.92 -4.42 -3.60
C PRO A 123 -19.00 -3.93 -2.47
N ILE A 124 -18.75 -2.62 -2.45
CA ILE A 124 -18.00 -1.95 -1.38
C ILE A 124 -18.96 -1.16 -0.50
N VAL A 125 -19.62 -0.16 -1.08
CA VAL A 125 -20.51 0.76 -0.37
C VAL A 125 -21.50 1.41 -1.32
N ARG A 126 -22.71 1.72 -0.82
CA ARG A 126 -23.64 2.61 -1.51
C ARG A 126 -23.29 4.05 -1.19
N ALA A 127 -23.13 4.86 -2.22
CA ALA A 127 -22.77 6.27 -2.10
C ALA A 127 -23.72 7.16 -2.88
N GLU A 128 -23.93 8.37 -2.38
CA GLU A 128 -24.62 9.42 -3.13
C GLU A 128 -23.62 10.07 -4.10
N VAL A 129 -23.96 10.06 -5.39
CA VAL A 129 -23.08 10.51 -6.48
C VAL A 129 -23.52 11.84 -7.12
N GLY A 130 -24.15 12.68 -6.33
CA GLY A 130 -24.66 13.97 -6.74
C GLY A 130 -26.06 13.93 -7.37
N GLY A 131 -26.79 15.03 -7.24
CA GLY A 131 -28.16 15.16 -7.75
C GLY A 131 -29.17 14.19 -7.11
N GLY A 132 -28.95 13.73 -5.88
CA GLY A 132 -29.82 12.79 -5.18
C GLY A 132 -29.79 11.37 -5.73
N ARG A 133 -28.82 11.04 -6.59
CA ARG A 133 -28.65 9.68 -7.15
C ARG A 133 -27.76 8.86 -6.26
N THR A 134 -28.17 7.62 -6.01
CA THR A 134 -27.35 6.61 -5.32
C THR A 134 -26.70 5.68 -6.36
N ALA A 135 -25.46 5.33 -6.15
CA ALA A 135 -24.75 4.29 -6.90
C ALA A 135 -24.07 3.31 -5.94
N LEU A 136 -23.76 2.15 -6.44
CA LEU A 136 -22.97 1.15 -5.73
C LEU A 136 -21.51 1.27 -6.22
N LEU A 137 -20.59 1.61 -5.30
CA LEU A 137 -19.16 1.51 -5.56
C LEU A 137 -18.77 0.04 -5.49
N VAL A 138 -18.06 -0.45 -6.50
CA VAL A 138 -17.68 -1.85 -6.64
C VAL A 138 -16.22 -1.98 -7.07
N HIS A 139 -15.60 -3.13 -6.80
CA HIS A 139 -14.33 -3.55 -7.38
C HIS A 139 -14.50 -4.95 -8.04
N PRO A 140 -13.66 -5.32 -9.04
CA PRO A 140 -13.73 -6.67 -9.63
C PRO A 140 -13.32 -7.74 -8.61
N ASP A 141 -13.85 -8.96 -8.79
CA ASP A 141 -13.40 -10.15 -8.04
C ASP A 141 -12.09 -10.66 -8.66
N ASP A 142 -11.00 -9.95 -8.37
CA ASP A 142 -9.65 -10.17 -8.91
C ASP A 142 -8.70 -10.65 -7.81
N GLU A 143 -8.02 -11.78 -8.03
CA GLU A 143 -7.10 -12.37 -7.06
C GLU A 143 -5.93 -11.43 -6.67
N ARG A 144 -5.48 -10.57 -7.59
CA ARG A 144 -4.41 -9.58 -7.33
C ARG A 144 -4.90 -8.51 -6.35
N LEU A 145 -6.13 -8.02 -6.52
CA LEU A 145 -6.78 -7.12 -5.55
C LEU A 145 -7.04 -7.81 -4.21
N ARG A 146 -7.41 -9.09 -4.25
CA ARG A 146 -7.66 -9.88 -3.04
C ARG A 146 -6.39 -10.05 -2.21
N ARG A 147 -5.22 -10.25 -2.85
CA ARG A 147 -3.91 -10.24 -2.18
C ARG A 147 -3.62 -8.88 -1.53
N LEU A 148 -3.93 -7.78 -2.21
CA LEU A 148 -3.81 -6.42 -1.64
C LEU A 148 -4.75 -6.21 -0.45
N ALA A 149 -5.99 -6.75 -0.48
CA ALA A 149 -6.90 -6.69 0.66
C ALA A 149 -6.34 -7.41 1.89
N VAL A 150 -5.72 -8.59 1.70
CA VAL A 150 -5.03 -9.32 2.77
C VAL A 150 -3.84 -8.52 3.28
N LEU A 151 -3.06 -7.93 2.37
CA LEU A 151 -1.91 -7.11 2.74
C LEU A 151 -2.33 -5.86 3.52
N ASP A 152 -3.38 -5.14 3.08
CA ASP A 152 -3.93 -3.99 3.81
C ASP A 152 -4.37 -4.37 5.23
N ALA A 153 -4.94 -5.56 5.42
CA ALA A 153 -5.32 -6.07 6.74
C ALA A 153 -4.09 -6.34 7.63
N VAL A 154 -3.02 -6.94 7.09
CA VAL A 154 -1.75 -7.15 7.80
C VAL A 154 -1.12 -5.83 8.20
N LEU A 155 -1.03 -4.88 7.25
CA LEU A 155 -0.46 -3.56 7.45
C LEU A 155 -1.34 -2.63 8.29
N ASN A 156 -2.62 -2.97 8.50
CA ASN A 156 -3.62 -2.08 9.10
C ASN A 156 -3.67 -0.74 8.34
N ASN A 157 -3.80 -0.81 7.03
CA ASN A 157 -3.79 0.37 6.17
C ASN A 157 -4.99 1.27 6.47
N ALA A 158 -4.74 2.51 6.86
CA ALA A 158 -5.77 3.45 7.29
C ALA A 158 -6.30 4.36 6.15
N ASP A 159 -5.83 4.18 4.89
CA ASP A 159 -6.23 5.08 3.80
C ASP A 159 -6.10 4.46 2.38
N ARG A 160 -6.52 3.21 2.17
CA ARG A 160 -6.52 2.60 0.82
C ARG A 160 -7.60 3.19 -0.06
N LYS A 161 -7.25 4.18 -0.87
CA LYS A 161 -8.09 4.82 -1.89
C LYS A 161 -7.98 4.15 -3.25
N GLY A 162 -8.91 4.49 -4.15
CA GLY A 162 -8.86 4.05 -5.53
C GLY A 162 -7.63 4.52 -6.28
N GLY A 163 -7.24 5.78 -6.12
CA GLY A 163 -6.02 6.34 -6.71
C GLY A 163 -4.71 5.73 -6.18
N HIS A 164 -4.78 4.90 -5.13
CA HIS A 164 -3.62 4.15 -4.62
C HIS A 164 -3.48 2.75 -5.23
N LEU A 165 -4.32 2.39 -6.21
CA LEU A 165 -4.29 1.11 -6.95
C LEU A 165 -3.86 1.38 -8.39
N ILE A 166 -2.80 0.73 -8.84
CA ILE A 166 -2.24 0.90 -10.19
C ILE A 166 -2.22 -0.45 -10.89
N ALA A 167 -3.06 -0.61 -11.92
CA ALA A 167 -2.91 -1.70 -12.87
C ALA A 167 -1.76 -1.36 -13.83
N ALA A 168 -0.75 -2.21 -13.92
CA ALA A 168 0.45 -1.96 -14.72
C ALA A 168 0.54 -2.89 -15.93
N ALA A 169 1.24 -2.46 -16.97
CA ALA A 169 1.40 -3.21 -18.23
C ALA A 169 2.12 -4.57 -18.05
N ASP A 170 2.80 -4.80 -16.92
CA ASP A 170 3.37 -6.10 -16.56
C ASP A 170 2.33 -7.11 -16.03
N GLY A 171 1.06 -6.73 -16.03
CA GLY A 171 -0.07 -7.54 -15.56
C GLY A 171 -0.25 -7.56 -14.05
N ARG A 172 0.53 -6.78 -13.29
CA ARG A 172 0.40 -6.65 -11.84
C ARG A 172 -0.55 -5.52 -11.45
N ILE A 173 -1.09 -5.63 -10.24
CA ILE A 173 -1.74 -4.51 -9.56
C ILE A 173 -0.87 -4.13 -8.38
N TYR A 174 -0.46 -2.87 -8.38
CA TYR A 174 0.36 -2.31 -7.30
C TYR A 174 -0.49 -1.43 -6.39
N GLY A 175 -0.24 -1.57 -5.08
CA GLY A 175 -0.66 -0.60 -4.08
C GLY A 175 0.47 0.40 -3.82
N ILE A 176 0.13 1.68 -3.70
CA ILE A 176 1.03 2.76 -3.32
C ILE A 176 0.50 3.51 -2.11
N ASP A 177 1.26 4.45 -1.58
CA ASP A 177 0.89 5.35 -0.47
C ASP A 177 0.55 4.61 0.83
N HIS A 178 1.56 3.96 1.42
CA HIS A 178 1.45 3.17 2.66
C HIS A 178 1.96 3.93 3.91
N GLY A 179 2.05 5.26 3.86
CA GLY A 179 2.56 6.06 4.97
C GLY A 179 1.71 5.97 6.24
N VAL A 180 0.40 5.72 6.11
CA VAL A 180 -0.54 5.60 7.25
C VAL A 180 -0.90 4.13 7.51
N THR A 181 0.11 3.34 7.87
CA THR A 181 0.01 1.90 8.16
C THR A 181 0.59 1.57 9.54
N PHE A 182 0.42 0.34 9.99
CA PHE A 182 0.99 -0.23 11.22
C PHE A 182 0.50 0.37 12.55
N ASN A 183 -0.56 1.19 12.55
CA ASN A 183 -1.10 1.66 13.82
C ASN A 183 -1.40 0.49 14.77
N THR A 184 -1.19 0.68 16.05
CA THR A 184 -1.45 -0.32 17.10
C THR A 184 -2.95 -0.56 17.31
N GLU A 185 -3.78 0.45 17.06
CA GLU A 185 -5.23 0.33 17.08
C GLU A 185 -5.76 -0.20 15.74
N GLY A 186 -6.93 -0.82 15.76
CA GLY A 186 -7.60 -1.30 14.53
C GLY A 186 -8.15 -0.15 13.71
N LYS A 187 -7.39 0.31 12.71
CA LYS A 187 -7.72 1.47 11.86
C LYS A 187 -7.85 1.11 10.37
N LEU A 188 -8.07 -0.14 10.04
CA LEU A 188 -8.21 -0.55 8.63
C LEU A 188 -9.31 0.23 7.92
N ARG A 189 -8.92 1.01 6.91
CA ARG A 189 -9.80 1.77 6.01
C ARG A 189 -9.37 1.49 4.58
N THR A 190 -10.20 0.76 3.86
CA THR A 190 -9.88 0.30 2.51
C THR A 190 -11.12 0.28 1.63
N LEU A 191 -10.94 0.35 0.32
CA LEU A 191 -11.99 0.09 -0.67
C LEU A 191 -12.11 -1.40 -1.02
N LEU A 192 -11.28 -2.27 -0.45
CA LEU A 192 -11.23 -3.69 -0.80
C LEU A 192 -12.07 -4.56 0.14
N TRP A 193 -13.28 -4.08 0.51
CA TRP A 193 -14.20 -4.77 1.40
C TRP A 193 -15.08 -5.83 0.75
N GLY A 194 -15.05 -6.01 -0.56
CA GLY A 194 -15.92 -6.96 -1.26
C GLY A 194 -15.77 -8.41 -0.81
N TRP A 195 -14.65 -8.77 -0.18
CA TRP A 195 -14.42 -10.11 0.41
C TRP A 195 -14.62 -10.16 1.93
N ALA A 196 -15.15 -9.10 2.57
CA ALA A 196 -15.35 -9.07 4.02
C ALA A 196 -16.07 -10.34 4.51
N ASP A 197 -15.54 -10.95 5.59
CA ASP A 197 -15.99 -12.23 6.16
C ASP A 197 -15.93 -13.46 5.22
N GLN A 198 -15.40 -13.34 4.01
CA GLN A 198 -15.16 -14.50 3.15
C GLN A 198 -13.93 -15.28 3.62
N PRO A 199 -13.88 -16.62 3.39
CA PRO A 199 -12.68 -17.40 3.66
C PRO A 199 -11.46 -16.84 2.91
N LEU A 200 -10.31 -16.79 3.58
CA LEU A 200 -9.05 -16.50 2.92
C LEU A 200 -8.69 -17.60 1.91
N PRO A 201 -8.11 -17.24 0.75
CA PRO A 201 -7.55 -18.23 -0.17
C PRO A 201 -6.51 -19.11 0.53
N LYS A 202 -6.43 -20.39 0.14
CA LYS A 202 -5.44 -21.31 0.71
C LYS A 202 -4.01 -20.80 0.56
N GLU A 203 -3.67 -20.24 -0.61
CA GLU A 203 -2.40 -19.58 -0.86
C GLU A 203 -2.10 -18.47 0.15
N ALA A 204 -3.10 -17.61 0.45
CA ALA A 204 -2.93 -16.54 1.42
C ALA A 204 -2.65 -17.06 2.83
N LEU A 205 -3.29 -18.15 3.25
CA LEU A 205 -3.01 -18.79 4.55
C LEU A 205 -1.58 -19.36 4.61
N GLU A 206 -1.11 -19.99 3.53
CA GLU A 206 0.27 -20.49 3.43
C GLU A 206 1.29 -19.33 3.52
N VAL A 207 1.04 -18.24 2.80
CA VAL A 207 1.89 -17.03 2.81
C VAL A 207 1.89 -16.37 4.19
N LEU A 208 0.71 -16.24 4.83
CA LEU A 208 0.61 -15.67 6.18
C LEU A 208 1.33 -16.53 7.23
N GLY A 209 1.31 -17.85 7.09
CA GLY A 209 2.09 -18.76 7.95
C GLY A 209 3.59 -18.48 7.85
N GLY A 210 4.12 -18.41 6.63
CA GLY A 210 5.53 -18.04 6.40
C GLY A 210 5.87 -16.61 6.84
N LEU A 211 4.91 -15.67 6.71
CA LEU A 211 5.09 -14.29 7.17
C LEU A 211 5.18 -14.21 8.71
N ALA A 212 4.38 -15.00 9.43
CA ALA A 212 4.43 -15.07 10.90
C ALA A 212 5.83 -15.50 11.38
N GLU A 213 6.40 -16.56 10.79
CA GLU A 213 7.76 -17.02 11.11
C GLU A 213 8.81 -15.95 10.80
N GLN A 214 8.70 -15.26 9.66
CA GLN A 214 9.64 -14.22 9.27
C GLN A 214 9.57 -12.99 10.16
N LEU A 215 8.37 -12.61 10.66
CA LEU A 215 8.18 -11.49 11.59
C LEU A 215 8.85 -11.73 12.95
N ASP A 216 9.02 -12.98 13.37
CA ASP A 216 9.76 -13.35 14.59
C ASP A 216 11.28 -13.45 14.35
N GLY A 217 11.73 -13.33 13.11
CA GLY A 217 13.12 -13.41 12.70
C GLY A 217 13.58 -12.23 11.85
N ALA A 218 14.22 -12.54 10.73
CA ALA A 218 14.90 -11.57 9.87
C ALA A 218 14.02 -10.44 9.32
N LEU A 219 12.72 -10.67 9.10
CA LEU A 219 11.81 -9.60 8.70
C LEU A 219 11.59 -8.62 9.87
N GLY A 220 11.32 -9.14 11.07
CA GLY A 220 11.17 -8.29 12.26
C GLY A 220 12.39 -7.40 12.51
N GLU A 221 13.62 -7.93 12.30
CA GLU A 221 14.85 -7.16 12.38
C GLU A 221 14.93 -6.04 11.34
N ARG A 222 14.48 -6.28 10.09
CA ARG A 222 14.43 -5.25 9.04
C ARG A 222 13.37 -4.18 9.30
N LEU A 223 12.28 -4.54 9.96
CA LEU A 223 11.20 -3.59 10.29
C LEU A 223 11.51 -2.72 11.51
N ALA A 224 12.34 -3.20 12.46
CA ALA A 224 12.65 -2.51 13.72
C ALA A 224 13.21 -1.08 13.54
N PRO A 225 13.99 -0.73 12.50
CA PRO A 225 14.41 0.66 12.27
C PRO A 225 13.27 1.61 11.84
N HIS A 226 12.13 1.08 11.42
CA HIS A 226 11.02 1.83 10.83
C HIS A 226 9.76 1.87 11.70
N LEU A 227 9.62 0.89 12.61
CA LEU A 227 8.43 0.68 13.44
C LEU A 227 8.81 0.52 14.91
N THR A 228 7.94 0.96 15.80
CA THR A 228 8.08 0.71 17.23
C THR A 228 7.86 -0.76 17.58
N ALA A 229 8.33 -1.19 18.74
CA ALA A 229 8.09 -2.54 19.25
C ALA A 229 6.58 -2.84 19.44
N ALA A 230 5.79 -1.83 19.79
CA ALA A 230 4.34 -1.96 19.92
C ALA A 230 3.66 -2.21 18.56
N GLU A 231 4.07 -1.49 17.52
CA GLU A 231 3.55 -1.68 16.14
C GLU A 231 3.94 -3.03 15.55
N LEU A 232 5.17 -3.50 15.81
CA LEU A 232 5.60 -4.84 15.44
C LEU A 232 4.76 -5.92 16.15
N THR A 233 4.51 -5.75 17.44
CA THR A 233 3.66 -6.66 18.23
C THR A 233 2.24 -6.68 17.69
N ALA A 234 1.66 -5.52 17.39
CA ALA A 234 0.32 -5.41 16.80
C ALA A 234 0.26 -6.05 15.40
N THR A 235 1.34 -5.93 14.61
CA THR A 235 1.41 -6.56 13.28
C THR A 235 1.43 -8.10 13.39
N ARG A 236 2.22 -8.67 14.31
CA ARG A 236 2.20 -10.11 14.61
C ARG A 236 0.81 -10.57 15.04
N ALA A 237 0.16 -9.81 15.92
CA ALA A 237 -1.19 -10.14 16.40
C ALA A 237 -2.21 -10.17 15.25
N ARG A 238 -2.15 -9.23 14.29
CA ARG A 238 -3.03 -9.22 13.10
C ARG A 238 -2.80 -10.43 12.21
N VAL A 239 -1.54 -10.80 11.96
CA VAL A 239 -1.22 -12.02 11.18
C VAL A 239 -1.74 -13.26 11.88
N ALA A 240 -1.53 -13.38 13.19
CA ALA A 240 -2.04 -14.49 14.00
C ALA A 240 -3.58 -14.55 13.98
N GLU A 241 -4.27 -13.43 14.03
CA GLU A 241 -5.73 -13.35 13.95
C GLU A 241 -6.27 -13.78 12.58
N LEU A 242 -5.65 -13.34 11.48
CA LEU A 242 -6.00 -13.77 10.13
C LEU A 242 -5.82 -15.28 9.94
N LEU A 243 -4.75 -15.86 10.47
CA LEU A 243 -4.51 -17.31 10.47
C LEU A 243 -5.54 -18.06 11.33
N ARG A 244 -5.86 -17.54 12.51
CA ARG A 244 -6.83 -18.15 13.45
C ARG A 244 -8.24 -18.16 12.88
N THR A 245 -8.68 -17.06 12.26
CA THR A 245 -10.03 -16.94 11.70
C THR A 245 -10.15 -17.61 10.33
N GLY A 246 -9.08 -17.61 9.56
CA GLY A 246 -9.06 -18.05 8.16
C GLY A 246 -9.98 -17.21 7.26
N ARG A 247 -10.30 -15.96 7.67
CA ARG A 247 -11.26 -15.09 6.97
C ARG A 247 -10.74 -13.68 6.80
N HIS A 248 -11.21 -13.01 5.75
CA HIS A 248 -11.03 -11.56 5.61
C HIS A 248 -11.70 -10.84 6.78
N PRO A 249 -11.11 -9.75 7.31
CA PRO A 249 -11.71 -9.02 8.41
C PRO A 249 -13.04 -8.36 7.99
N LEU A 250 -13.87 -8.10 8.99
CA LEU A 250 -15.06 -7.26 8.84
C LEU A 250 -14.70 -5.78 9.01
N PRO A 251 -15.44 -4.86 8.35
CA PRO A 251 -15.33 -3.43 8.63
C PRO A 251 -15.58 -3.14 10.11
N SER A 252 -14.71 -2.32 10.71
CA SER A 252 -14.91 -1.86 12.11
C SER A 252 -16.17 -1.00 12.21
N GLN A 253 -16.87 -1.10 13.33
CA GLN A 253 -17.98 -0.19 13.67
C GLN A 253 -17.50 1.01 14.50
N ASP A 254 -16.31 0.92 15.08
CA ASP A 254 -15.74 1.96 15.96
C ASP A 254 -14.92 3.00 15.18
N TRP A 255 -14.61 2.72 13.92
CA TRP A 255 -13.77 3.54 13.05
C TRP A 255 -14.33 3.59 11.63
N PRO A 256 -14.29 4.74 10.92
CA PRO A 256 -14.71 4.81 9.51
C PRO A 256 -13.96 3.80 8.66
N SER A 257 -14.65 2.84 8.06
CA SER A 257 -14.05 1.74 7.29
C SER A 257 -13.68 2.13 5.86
N ILE A 258 -14.25 3.22 5.33
CA ILE A 258 -14.00 3.76 3.98
C ILE A 258 -13.17 5.04 4.11
N PRO A 259 -12.05 5.19 3.37
CA PRO A 259 -11.31 6.44 3.33
C PRO A 259 -12.11 7.54 2.62
N TRP A 260 -11.86 8.80 2.97
CA TRP A 260 -12.52 9.94 2.35
C TRP A 260 -11.49 10.99 1.88
N PRO A 261 -11.58 11.50 0.63
CA PRO A 261 -12.40 10.96 -0.46
C PRO A 261 -11.97 9.53 -0.83
N PRO A 262 -12.89 8.70 -1.39
CA PRO A 262 -12.55 7.31 -1.71
C PRO A 262 -11.71 7.16 -2.98
N ILE A 263 -11.75 8.19 -3.86
CA ILE A 263 -11.05 8.22 -5.15
C ILE A 263 -10.26 9.50 -5.26
#